data_32874133ce15a105a33bf179a54e52fc
#
_entry.id   32874133ce15a105a33bf179a54e52fc
#
_cell.length_a   1.000
_cell.length_b   1.000
_cell.length_c   1.000
_cell.angle_alpha   90.00
_cell.angle_beta   90.00
_cell.angle_gamma   90.00
#
_symmetry.space_group_name_H-M   'P 1'
#
loop_
_entity.id
_entity.type
_entity.pdbx_description
1 polymer ?
#
loop_
_entity_poly.entity_id
_entity_poly.type
_entity_poly.pdbx_seq_one_letter_code
_entity_poly.pdbx_strand_id
1 'polypeptide(L)'
;MSFNAEWSIEEHKTAGGRSHFAEFVAGLTDAKDIKDAAALIGVLRALGNQLREPRSKSLEDGLFELRGTQVRIYYGFLPGRRVVLVGGYVKKRTDTPRDVLRLMRGRLKEVRDEYQKSRVGTAGTKGR
;
A
#
# COMPACT_ATOMS: atom_id res chain seq x y z
N MET A 1 -14.18 27.24 6.76
CA MET A 1 -13.53 26.56 5.65
C MET A 1 -13.18 25.13 6.06
N SER A 2 -13.50 24.18 5.23
CA SER A 2 -13.14 22.82 5.54
C SER A 2 -11.99 22.38 4.65
N PHE A 3 -11.12 21.58 5.22
CA PHE A 3 -10.04 20.98 4.49
C PHE A 3 -10.24 19.49 4.49
N ASN A 4 -10.03 18.86 3.34
CA ASN A 4 -9.99 17.44 3.31
C ASN A 4 -8.71 16.99 3.99
N ALA A 5 -8.86 16.24 5.05
CA ALA A 5 -7.69 15.68 5.71
C ALA A 5 -7.01 14.72 4.75
N GLU A 6 -5.72 14.81 4.63
CA GLU A 6 -4.95 13.86 3.85
C GLU A 6 -5.00 12.49 4.52
N TRP A 7 -4.81 11.48 3.70
CA TRP A 7 -4.70 10.12 4.20
C TRP A 7 -3.31 9.88 4.76
N SER A 8 -3.25 9.13 5.84
CA SER A 8 -1.96 8.72 6.40
C SER A 8 -1.40 7.61 5.51
N ILE A 9 -0.17 7.77 5.05
CA ILE A 9 0.52 6.77 4.24
C ILE A 9 1.54 6.07 5.13
N GLU A 10 1.32 4.77 5.33
CA GLU A 10 2.18 3.95 6.17
C GLU A 10 2.82 2.86 5.33
N GLU A 11 3.97 2.40 5.74
CA GLU A 11 4.68 1.31 5.07
C GLU A 11 4.66 0.09 5.96
N HIS A 12 4.26 -1.03 5.40
CA HIS A 12 4.33 -2.29 6.15
C HIS A 12 5.80 -2.65 6.37
N LYS A 13 6.14 -2.98 7.61
CA LYS A 13 7.49 -3.35 7.98
C LYS A 13 7.55 -4.79 8.46
N THR A 14 8.66 -5.44 8.16
CA THR A 14 8.94 -6.78 8.69
C THR A 14 9.23 -6.69 10.19
N ALA A 15 9.30 -7.85 10.86
CA ALA A 15 9.67 -7.90 12.25
C ALA A 15 11.03 -7.26 12.51
N GLY A 16 11.93 -7.28 11.52
CA GLY A 16 13.23 -6.63 11.63
C GLY A 16 13.23 -5.14 11.30
N GLY A 17 12.07 -4.55 11.02
CA GLY A 17 11.95 -3.13 10.76
C GLY A 17 12.20 -2.72 9.31
N ARG A 18 12.30 -3.67 8.39
CA ARG A 18 12.51 -3.39 6.97
C ARG A 18 11.18 -3.07 6.29
N SER A 19 11.17 -2.04 5.46
CA SER A 19 10.00 -1.69 4.67
C SER A 19 10.16 -2.25 3.25
N HIS A 20 9.23 -3.11 2.85
CA HIS A 20 9.22 -3.64 1.49
C HIS A 20 9.05 -2.53 0.45
N PHE A 21 8.22 -1.55 0.75
CA PHE A 21 8.00 -0.43 -0.16
C PHE A 21 9.26 0.42 -0.30
N ALA A 22 9.92 0.74 0.82
CA ALA A 22 11.16 1.52 0.78
C ALA A 22 12.24 0.79 -0.01
N GLU A 23 12.33 -0.52 0.13
CA GLU A 23 13.28 -1.33 -0.64
C GLU A 23 12.96 -1.29 -2.13
N PHE A 24 11.68 -1.35 -2.47
CA PHE A 24 11.25 -1.23 -3.85
C PHE A 24 11.69 0.10 -4.45
N VAL A 25 11.43 1.21 -3.75
CA VAL A 25 11.81 2.54 -4.22
C VAL A 25 13.32 2.67 -4.35
N ALA A 26 14.05 2.16 -3.37
CA ALA A 26 15.52 2.22 -3.39
C ALA A 26 16.10 1.45 -4.58
N GLY A 27 15.40 0.44 -5.06
CA GLY A 27 15.83 -0.34 -6.21
C GLY A 27 15.49 0.25 -7.56
N LEU A 28 14.72 1.34 -7.61
CA LEU A 28 14.38 1.97 -8.88
C LEU A 28 15.58 2.69 -9.44
N THR A 29 15.89 2.43 -10.70
CA THR A 29 17.06 3.02 -11.36
C THR A 29 16.68 4.03 -12.44
N ASP A 30 15.46 3.94 -12.96
CA ASP A 30 14.97 4.83 -14.00
C ASP A 30 14.38 6.09 -13.36
N ALA A 31 14.87 7.25 -13.75
CA ALA A 31 14.40 8.53 -13.22
C ALA A 31 12.91 8.72 -13.43
N LYS A 32 12.37 8.22 -14.53
CA LYS A 32 10.92 8.33 -14.80
C LYS A 32 10.12 7.51 -13.79
N ASP A 33 10.59 6.33 -13.43
CA ASP A 33 9.91 5.47 -12.47
C ASP A 33 9.96 6.10 -11.08
N ILE A 34 11.05 6.71 -10.71
CA ILE A 34 11.19 7.39 -9.42
C ILE A 34 10.20 8.55 -9.32
N LYS A 35 10.12 9.38 -10.36
CA LYS A 35 9.18 10.50 -10.40
C LYS A 35 7.74 10.00 -10.37
N ASP A 36 7.47 8.96 -11.14
CA ASP A 36 6.13 8.39 -11.23
C ASP A 36 5.67 7.85 -9.87
N ALA A 37 6.55 7.12 -9.19
CA ALA A 37 6.24 6.60 -7.86
C ALA A 37 5.91 7.73 -6.88
N ALA A 38 6.71 8.79 -6.88
CA ALA A 38 6.47 9.93 -5.99
C ALA A 38 5.12 10.59 -6.28
N ALA A 39 4.82 10.78 -7.57
CA ALA A 39 3.55 11.38 -7.97
C ALA A 39 2.36 10.52 -7.55
N LEU A 40 2.47 9.21 -7.72
CA LEU A 40 1.41 8.29 -7.33
C LEU A 40 1.13 8.34 -5.82
N ILE A 41 2.17 8.41 -5.01
CA ILE A 41 2.00 8.51 -3.56
C ILE A 41 1.30 9.82 -3.20
N GLY A 42 1.63 10.92 -3.88
CA GLY A 42 0.97 12.20 -3.66
C GLY A 42 -0.53 12.13 -3.95
N VAL A 43 -0.90 11.50 -5.05
CA VAL A 43 -2.30 11.32 -5.42
C VAL A 43 -3.02 10.44 -4.41
N LEU A 44 -2.38 9.36 -3.99
CA LEU A 44 -2.96 8.45 -3.00
C LEU A 44 -3.19 9.15 -1.66
N ARG A 45 -2.24 9.98 -1.23
CA ARG A 45 -2.39 10.74 0.01
C ARG A 45 -3.58 11.70 -0.06
N ALA A 46 -3.78 12.32 -1.20
CA ALA A 46 -4.85 13.29 -1.37
C ALA A 46 -6.22 12.62 -1.50
N LEU A 47 -6.31 11.55 -2.27
CA LEU A 47 -7.60 10.98 -2.66
C LEU A 47 -7.96 9.69 -1.93
N GLY A 48 -6.98 8.90 -1.50
CA GLY A 48 -7.23 7.68 -0.75
C GLY A 48 -8.25 6.78 -1.43
N ASN A 49 -9.34 6.47 -0.73
CA ASN A 49 -10.36 5.56 -1.23
C ASN A 49 -11.28 6.16 -2.31
N GLN A 50 -11.05 7.40 -2.70
CA GLN A 50 -11.78 8.01 -3.81
C GLN A 50 -11.13 7.69 -5.16
N LEU A 51 -9.92 7.13 -5.14
CA LEU A 51 -9.26 6.73 -6.39
C LEU A 51 -10.03 5.62 -7.09
N ARG A 52 -10.09 5.72 -8.42
CA ARG A 52 -10.80 4.78 -9.28
C ARG A 52 -9.93 4.39 -10.47
N GLU A 53 -10.38 3.38 -11.22
CA GLU A 53 -9.73 3.06 -12.46
C GLU A 53 -9.75 4.26 -13.40
N PRO A 54 -8.74 4.41 -14.23
CA PRO A 54 -7.62 3.46 -14.47
C PRO A 54 -6.46 3.59 -13.49
N ARG A 55 -6.47 4.62 -12.63
CA ARG A 55 -5.34 4.90 -11.76
C ARG A 55 -5.20 3.89 -10.64
N SER A 56 -6.31 3.44 -10.08
CA SER A 56 -6.30 2.44 -9.01
C SER A 56 -7.27 1.33 -9.34
N LYS A 57 -6.81 0.09 -9.18
CA LYS A 57 -7.62 -1.08 -9.45
C LYS A 57 -7.71 -1.97 -8.22
N SER A 58 -8.92 -2.39 -7.89
CA SER A 58 -9.12 -3.38 -6.83
C SER A 58 -8.74 -4.76 -7.33
N LEU A 59 -7.96 -5.49 -6.53
CA LEU A 59 -7.46 -6.82 -6.89
C LEU A 59 -8.05 -7.92 -5.99
N GLU A 60 -9.18 -7.65 -5.38
CA GLU A 60 -9.84 -8.56 -4.43
C GLU A 60 -9.14 -8.58 -3.06
N ASP A 61 -9.86 -9.06 -2.07
CA ASP A 61 -9.37 -9.21 -0.69
C ASP A 61 -8.81 -7.91 -0.12
N GLY A 62 -9.29 -6.76 -0.62
CA GLY A 62 -8.87 -5.46 -0.13
C GLY A 62 -7.52 -4.98 -0.60
N LEU A 63 -6.89 -5.72 -1.49
CA LEU A 63 -5.64 -5.28 -2.12
C LEU A 63 -5.94 -4.40 -3.30
N PHE A 64 -5.24 -3.28 -3.42
CA PHE A 64 -5.36 -2.34 -4.52
C PHE A 64 -4.02 -2.18 -5.23
N GLU A 65 -4.09 -1.95 -6.53
CA GLU A 65 -2.92 -1.69 -7.35
C GLU A 65 -3.02 -0.25 -7.86
N LEU A 66 -2.05 0.56 -7.48
CA LEU A 66 -1.93 1.94 -7.96
C LEU A 66 -1.06 1.92 -9.21
N ARG A 67 -1.57 2.49 -10.29
CA ARG A 67 -0.98 2.31 -11.61
C ARG A 67 -0.35 3.59 -12.14
N GLY A 68 0.97 3.55 -12.32
CA GLY A 68 1.69 4.54 -13.10
C GLY A 68 1.93 4.04 -14.51
N THR A 69 2.90 4.62 -15.19
CA THR A 69 3.25 4.19 -16.54
C THR A 69 3.77 2.75 -16.53
N GLN A 70 4.81 2.49 -15.74
CA GLN A 70 5.34 1.14 -15.55
C GLN A 70 5.33 0.73 -14.08
N VAL A 71 5.30 1.71 -13.18
CA VAL A 71 5.32 1.45 -11.74
C VAL A 71 3.96 0.99 -11.27
N ARG A 72 3.97 -0.03 -10.42
CA ARG A 72 2.77 -0.51 -9.71
C ARG A 72 3.07 -0.46 -8.24
N ILE A 73 2.16 0.13 -7.45
CA ILE A 73 2.29 0.21 -6.00
C ILE A 73 1.09 -0.50 -5.40
N TYR A 74 1.35 -1.39 -4.46
CA TYR A 74 0.30 -2.23 -3.87
C TYR A 74 0.00 -1.75 -2.45
N TYR A 75 -1.29 -1.65 -2.14
CA TYR A 75 -1.70 -1.06 -0.87
C TYR A 75 -3.06 -1.58 -0.44
N GLY A 76 -3.37 -1.35 0.83
CA GLY A 76 -4.69 -1.60 1.39
C GLY A 76 -5.02 -0.50 2.39
N PHE A 77 -6.22 -0.59 2.96
CA PHE A 77 -6.70 0.41 3.89
C PHE A 77 -6.85 -0.17 5.29
N LEU A 78 -6.57 0.65 6.28
CA LEU A 78 -6.92 0.40 7.67
C LEU A 78 -7.86 1.49 8.13
N PRO A 79 -8.65 1.23 9.20
CA PRO A 79 -9.54 2.27 9.72
C PRO A 79 -8.79 3.54 10.11
N GLY A 80 -9.47 4.68 10.02
CA GLY A 80 -8.87 5.96 10.41
C GLY A 80 -8.15 6.67 9.28
N ARG A 81 -8.58 6.48 8.05
CA ARG A 81 -7.98 7.12 6.88
C ARG A 81 -6.49 6.77 6.74
N ARG A 82 -6.21 5.49 6.92
CA ARG A 82 -4.84 4.97 6.85
C ARG A 82 -4.66 4.10 5.62
N VAL A 83 -3.61 4.37 4.86
CA VAL A 83 -3.20 3.56 3.71
C VAL A 83 -1.91 2.85 4.10
N VAL A 84 -1.84 1.55 3.84
CA VAL A 84 -0.62 0.79 4.12
C VAL A 84 -0.05 0.26 2.82
N LEU A 85 1.16 0.67 2.51
CA LEU A 85 1.88 0.25 1.31
C LEU A 85 2.59 -1.08 1.61
N VAL A 86 2.37 -2.06 0.76
CA VAL A 86 2.95 -3.40 0.97
C VAL A 86 4.03 -3.75 -0.04
N GLY A 87 4.24 -2.91 -1.04
CA GLY A 87 5.33 -3.13 -1.97
C GLY A 87 5.06 -2.51 -3.33
N GLY A 88 5.92 -2.82 -4.27
CA GLY A 88 5.79 -2.31 -5.62
C GLY A 88 6.42 -3.24 -6.64
N TYR A 89 6.22 -2.91 -7.90
CA TYR A 89 6.70 -3.72 -9.00
C TYR A 89 6.82 -2.83 -10.24
N VAL A 90 7.85 -3.03 -11.04
CA VAL A 90 7.98 -2.35 -12.31
C VAL A 90 7.48 -3.30 -13.40
N LYS A 91 6.36 -2.93 -14.00
CA LYS A 91 5.68 -3.76 -14.97
C LYS A 91 6.28 -3.54 -16.34
N LYS A 92 6.86 -4.57 -16.91
CA LYS A 92 7.46 -4.52 -18.24
C LYS A 92 6.69 -5.34 -19.26
N ARG A 93 5.65 -6.03 -18.82
CA ARG A 93 4.82 -6.89 -19.68
C ARG A 93 3.36 -6.51 -19.52
N THR A 94 2.51 -7.15 -20.31
CA THR A 94 1.08 -6.86 -20.31
C THR A 94 0.43 -7.13 -18.95
N ASP A 95 0.83 -8.19 -18.28
CA ASP A 95 0.22 -8.59 -17.02
C ASP A 95 1.24 -8.61 -15.89
N THR A 96 0.77 -8.30 -14.68
CA THR A 96 1.57 -8.48 -13.48
C THR A 96 1.62 -9.97 -13.16
N PRO A 97 2.81 -10.54 -12.90
CA PRO A 97 2.92 -11.95 -12.58
C PRO A 97 2.09 -12.35 -11.35
N ARG A 98 1.53 -13.54 -11.38
CA ARG A 98 0.68 -14.02 -10.28
C ARG A 98 1.43 -14.15 -8.96
N ASP A 99 2.70 -14.50 -9.00
CA ASP A 99 3.50 -14.63 -7.79
C ASP A 99 3.73 -13.29 -7.12
N VAL A 100 3.82 -12.20 -7.88
CA VAL A 100 3.90 -10.85 -7.34
C VAL A 100 2.61 -10.53 -6.59
N LEU A 101 1.46 -10.82 -7.20
CA LEU A 101 0.17 -10.54 -6.57
C LEU A 101 -0.03 -11.40 -5.31
N ARG A 102 0.39 -12.65 -5.35
CA ARG A 102 0.32 -13.53 -4.19
C ARG A 102 1.15 -12.99 -3.04
N LEU A 103 2.35 -12.53 -3.36
CA LEU A 103 3.25 -11.94 -2.37
C LEU A 103 2.61 -10.72 -1.71
N MET A 104 2.03 -9.84 -2.52
CA MET A 104 1.41 -8.62 -2.00
C MET A 104 0.18 -8.92 -1.14
N ARG A 105 -0.62 -9.91 -1.53
CA ARG A 105 -1.75 -10.35 -0.71
C ARG A 105 -1.30 -10.91 0.63
N GLY A 106 -0.21 -11.68 0.62
CA GLY A 106 0.34 -12.21 1.86
C GLY A 106 0.79 -11.13 2.81
N ARG A 107 1.44 -10.10 2.28
CA ARG A 107 1.88 -8.96 3.10
C ARG A 107 0.69 -8.19 3.66
N LEU A 108 -0.34 -7.98 2.86
CA LEU A 108 -1.54 -7.29 3.33
C LEU A 108 -2.25 -8.10 4.41
N LYS A 109 -2.27 -9.41 4.28
CA LYS A 109 -2.82 -10.26 5.31
C LYS A 109 -2.06 -10.10 6.63
N GLU A 110 -0.73 -10.01 6.57
CA GLU A 110 0.07 -9.76 7.77
C GLU A 110 -0.30 -8.42 8.42
N VAL A 111 -0.50 -7.38 7.62
CA VAL A 111 -0.92 -6.07 8.11
C VAL A 111 -2.24 -6.19 8.88
N ARG A 112 -3.20 -6.90 8.31
CA ARG A 112 -4.49 -7.07 8.94
C ARG A 112 -4.44 -7.91 10.19
N ASP A 113 -3.64 -8.97 10.15
CA ASP A 113 -3.48 -9.83 11.32
C ASP A 113 -2.84 -9.06 12.47
N GLU A 114 -1.83 -8.25 12.17
CA GLU A 114 -1.19 -7.39 13.17
C GLU A 114 -2.16 -6.37 13.74
N TYR A 115 -2.99 -5.77 12.89
CA TYR A 115 -3.99 -4.81 13.34
C TYR A 115 -5.01 -5.47 14.26
N GLN A 116 -5.50 -6.66 13.90
CA GLN A 116 -6.47 -7.40 14.71
C GLN A 116 -5.84 -7.81 16.04
N LYS A 117 -4.62 -8.28 16.03
CA LYS A 117 -3.89 -8.62 17.26
C LYS A 117 -3.79 -7.43 18.19
N SER A 118 -3.42 -6.28 17.63
CA SER A 118 -3.28 -5.05 18.41
C SER A 118 -4.60 -4.69 19.09
N ARG A 119 -5.72 -4.77 18.35
CA ARG A 119 -7.03 -4.46 18.90
C ARG A 119 -7.45 -5.45 19.98
N VAL A 120 -7.26 -6.73 19.72
CA VAL A 120 -7.62 -7.77 20.68
C VAL A 120 -6.81 -7.63 21.95
N GLY A 121 -5.50 -7.40 21.82
CA GLY A 121 -4.63 -7.19 22.96
C GLY A 121 -5.06 -5.98 23.79
N THR A 122 -5.38 -4.87 23.13
CA THR A 122 -5.85 -3.66 23.79
C THR A 122 -7.18 -3.92 24.49
N ALA A 123 -8.12 -4.57 23.80
CA ALA A 123 -9.42 -4.87 24.37
C ALA A 123 -9.28 -5.81 25.59
N GLY A 124 -8.43 -6.81 25.48
CA GLY A 124 -8.18 -7.72 26.58
C GLY A 124 -7.61 -7.02 27.80
N THR A 125 -6.69 -6.09 27.57
CA THR A 125 -6.10 -5.32 28.64
C THR A 125 -7.14 -4.45 29.34
N LYS A 126 -8.01 -3.82 28.57
CA LYS A 126 -9.06 -2.97 29.13
C LYS A 126 -10.13 -3.76 29.87
N GLY A 127 -10.34 -4.99 29.50
CA GLY A 127 -11.35 -5.83 30.12
C GLY A 127 -11.00 -6.34 31.50
N ARG A 128 -9.88 -5.93 32.05
CA ARG A 128 -9.44 -6.41 33.34
C ARG A 128 -9.55 -5.39 34.44
#